data_6c243518972bcdb4064b2f9da717b7f5
#
_entry.id   6c243518972bcdb4064b2f9da717b7f5
#
_cell.length_a   1.000
_cell.length_b   1.000
_cell.length_c   1.000
_cell.angle_alpha   90.00
_cell.angle_beta   90.00
_cell.angle_gamma   90.00
#
_symmetry.space_group_name_H-M   'P 1'
#
loop_
_entity.id
_entity.type
_entity.pdbx_description
1 polymer ?
#
loop_
_entity_poly.entity_id
_entity_poly.type
_entity_poly.pdbx_seq_one_letter_code
_entity_poly.pdbx_strand_id
1 'polypeptide(L)'
;SYLGEDIAREVVIKNPQEIADSVDILKPIHDETYPPKIEGADDDIRNMTMNKVHSIYGENLPEVVQKRLDKELNSIINNGYAVLYLIAQKLVAKSYADGYLVGSRGSVGSSFVATMSDITEVNGLPPHYVCPKCKKSQFFLDGSVSSGADLPDKDCPDCGVPYIKDGHD
;
A
#
# COMPACT_ATOMS: atom_id res chain seq x y z
N SER A 1 -12.99 -42.90 -43.33
CA SER A 1 -13.81 -42.33 -42.22
C SER A 1 -15.11 -43.16 -42.14
N TYR A 2 -15.54 -43.54 -40.96
CA TYR A 2 -16.83 -44.27 -40.72
C TYR A 2 -18.05 -43.37 -40.97
N LEU A 3 -17.85 -42.06 -41.03
CA LEU A 3 -18.92 -41.05 -41.27
C LEU A 3 -19.12 -40.71 -42.74
N GLY A 4 -18.29 -41.23 -43.66
CA GLY A 4 -18.24 -40.76 -45.03
C GLY A 4 -17.46 -39.43 -45.18
N GLU A 5 -17.02 -39.14 -46.40
CA GLU A 5 -16.13 -38.02 -46.64
C GLU A 5 -16.81 -36.66 -46.48
N ASP A 6 -18.04 -36.53 -46.92
CA ASP A 6 -18.84 -35.29 -46.86
C ASP A 6 -19.11 -34.87 -45.42
N ILE A 7 -19.57 -35.79 -44.58
CA ILE A 7 -19.84 -35.52 -43.16
C ILE A 7 -18.53 -35.23 -42.42
N ALA A 8 -17.45 -35.97 -42.72
CA ALA A 8 -16.15 -35.73 -42.10
C ALA A 8 -15.66 -34.31 -42.43
N ARG A 9 -15.84 -33.87 -43.69
CA ARG A 9 -15.47 -32.51 -44.10
C ARG A 9 -16.31 -31.43 -43.43
N GLU A 10 -17.61 -31.66 -43.29
CA GLU A 10 -18.47 -30.77 -42.58
C GLU A 10 -18.05 -30.58 -41.11
N VAL A 11 -17.83 -31.67 -40.40
CA VAL A 11 -17.49 -31.68 -38.96
C VAL A 11 -16.09 -31.08 -38.71
N VAL A 12 -15.12 -31.40 -39.56
CA VAL A 12 -13.69 -31.05 -39.31
C VAL A 12 -13.32 -29.69 -39.90
N ILE A 13 -14.00 -29.23 -40.96
CA ILE A 13 -13.63 -27.99 -41.67
C ILE A 13 -14.74 -26.95 -41.55
N LYS A 14 -15.93 -27.27 -42.02
CA LYS A 14 -17.01 -26.27 -42.17
C LYS A 14 -17.49 -25.76 -40.83
N ASN A 15 -17.87 -26.64 -39.92
CA ASN A 15 -18.44 -26.22 -38.62
C ASN A 15 -17.42 -25.46 -37.73
N PRO A 16 -16.12 -25.88 -37.65
CA PRO A 16 -15.12 -25.06 -36.96
C PRO A 16 -14.90 -23.70 -37.58
N GLN A 17 -14.95 -23.59 -38.91
CA GLN A 17 -14.84 -22.30 -39.58
C GLN A 17 -16.04 -21.40 -39.29
N GLU A 18 -17.27 -21.92 -39.36
CA GLU A 18 -18.48 -21.16 -39.02
C GLU A 18 -18.48 -20.68 -37.55
N ILE A 19 -17.97 -21.49 -36.62
CA ILE A 19 -17.79 -21.09 -35.23
C ILE A 19 -16.76 -19.96 -35.13
N ALA A 20 -15.61 -20.13 -35.80
CA ALA A 20 -14.56 -19.09 -35.78
C ALA A 20 -15.05 -17.76 -36.39
N ASP A 21 -15.82 -17.83 -37.48
CA ASP A 21 -16.38 -16.66 -38.16
C ASP A 21 -17.50 -15.97 -37.34
N SER A 22 -18.09 -16.68 -36.37
CA SER A 22 -19.10 -16.13 -35.46
C SER A 22 -18.52 -15.38 -34.27
N VAL A 23 -17.21 -15.43 -34.07
CA VAL A 23 -16.52 -14.79 -32.93
C VAL A 23 -16.18 -13.35 -33.29
N ASP A 24 -16.71 -12.40 -32.51
CA ASP A 24 -16.36 -11.00 -32.57
C ASP A 24 -15.21 -10.65 -31.64
N ILE A 25 -14.48 -9.58 -32.01
CA ILE A 25 -13.46 -9.00 -31.13
C ILE A 25 -14.19 -8.20 -30.05
N LEU A 26 -14.31 -8.77 -28.87
CA LEU A 26 -14.89 -8.11 -27.71
C LEU A 26 -13.78 -7.60 -26.79
N LYS A 27 -13.97 -6.41 -26.26
CA LYS A 27 -13.12 -5.82 -25.24
C LYS A 27 -13.85 -5.86 -23.89
N PRO A 28 -13.72 -6.96 -23.12
CA PRO A 28 -14.50 -7.17 -21.90
C PRO A 28 -14.11 -6.21 -20.77
N ILE A 29 -12.92 -5.63 -20.85
CA ILE A 29 -12.41 -4.66 -19.88
C ILE A 29 -12.31 -3.31 -20.55
N HIS A 30 -12.92 -2.29 -19.95
CA HIS A 30 -12.79 -0.91 -20.42
C HIS A 30 -11.34 -0.40 -20.28
N ASP A 31 -10.94 0.52 -21.16
CA ASP A 31 -9.61 1.14 -21.09
C ASP A 31 -9.47 2.09 -19.91
N GLU A 32 -10.59 2.63 -19.44
CA GLU A 32 -10.64 3.59 -18.35
C GLU A 32 -10.93 2.89 -17.02
N THR A 33 -10.33 3.40 -15.95
CA THR A 33 -10.65 2.99 -14.58
C THR A 33 -11.74 3.91 -14.02
N TYR A 34 -12.67 3.33 -13.25
CA TYR A 34 -13.78 4.06 -12.64
C TYR A 34 -13.67 3.95 -11.10
N PRO A 35 -12.69 4.61 -10.47
CA PRO A 35 -12.59 4.59 -9.01
C PRO A 35 -13.83 5.26 -8.39
N PRO A 36 -14.29 4.79 -7.22
CA PRO A 36 -15.36 5.46 -6.50
C PRO A 36 -14.94 6.88 -6.14
N LYS A 37 -15.89 7.79 -6.00
CA LYS A 37 -15.64 9.18 -5.56
C LYS A 37 -16.21 9.37 -4.17
N ILE A 38 -15.37 9.85 -3.26
CA ILE A 38 -15.75 10.28 -1.91
C ILE A 38 -15.25 11.71 -1.77
N GLU A 39 -16.19 12.63 -1.53
CA GLU A 39 -15.86 14.04 -1.33
C GLU A 39 -14.95 14.21 -0.12
N GLY A 40 -13.89 15.03 -0.26
CA GLY A 40 -12.92 15.29 0.81
C GLY A 40 -11.89 14.17 1.05
N ALA A 41 -11.89 13.07 0.26
CA ALA A 41 -10.99 11.94 0.49
C ALA A 41 -9.50 12.32 0.45
N ASP A 42 -9.11 13.26 -0.40
CA ASP A 42 -7.73 13.74 -0.52
C ASP A 42 -7.29 14.46 0.75
N ASP A 43 -8.16 15.30 1.31
CA ASP A 43 -7.90 16.03 2.55
C ASP A 43 -7.94 15.10 3.77
N ASP A 44 -8.88 14.16 3.79
CA ASP A 44 -9.00 13.18 4.87
C ASP A 44 -7.73 12.34 4.99
N ILE A 45 -7.25 11.76 3.88
CA ILE A 45 -6.04 10.93 3.91
C ILE A 45 -4.79 11.76 4.24
N ARG A 46 -4.69 12.99 3.71
CA ARG A 46 -3.61 13.91 4.03
C ARG A 46 -3.58 14.24 5.52
N ASN A 47 -4.70 14.68 6.07
CA ASN A 47 -4.80 15.07 7.48
C ASN A 47 -4.53 13.89 8.41
N MET A 48 -5.10 12.73 8.14
CA MET A 48 -4.90 11.51 8.91
C MET A 48 -3.41 11.13 8.94
N THR A 49 -2.78 11.08 7.77
CA THR A 49 -1.36 10.74 7.62
C THR A 49 -0.47 11.75 8.34
N MET A 50 -0.70 13.07 8.14
CA MET A 50 0.08 14.12 8.78
C MET A 50 -0.02 14.07 10.30
N ASN A 51 -1.23 13.92 10.85
CA ASN A 51 -1.44 13.82 12.29
C ASN A 51 -0.66 12.63 12.89
N LYS A 52 -0.67 11.48 12.23
CA LYS A 52 0.06 10.30 12.69
C LYS A 52 1.57 10.50 12.61
N VAL A 53 2.08 11.04 11.49
CA VAL A 53 3.50 11.33 11.31
C VAL A 53 4.02 12.28 12.38
N HIS A 54 3.31 13.40 12.63
CA HIS A 54 3.69 14.35 13.69
C HIS A 54 3.60 13.74 15.09
N SER A 55 2.65 12.84 15.34
CA SER A 55 2.55 12.14 16.63
C SER A 55 3.76 11.25 16.90
N ILE A 56 4.38 10.70 15.86
CA ILE A 56 5.54 9.78 15.96
C ILE A 56 6.86 10.56 15.92
N TYR A 57 7.05 11.41 14.90
CA TYR A 57 8.33 12.06 14.60
C TYR A 57 8.43 13.53 15.07
N GLY A 58 7.33 14.10 15.60
CA GLY A 58 7.29 15.49 16.06
C GLY A 58 6.96 16.49 14.95
N GLU A 59 6.89 17.77 15.31
CA GLU A 59 6.53 18.86 14.38
C GLU A 59 7.59 19.10 13.31
N ASN A 60 8.88 18.99 13.68
CA ASN A 60 10.00 19.12 12.76
C ASN A 60 10.39 17.74 12.23
N LEU A 61 9.82 17.35 11.10
CA LEU A 61 10.05 16.03 10.51
C LEU A 61 11.50 15.88 10.03
N PRO A 62 12.12 14.70 10.27
CA PRO A 62 13.38 14.36 9.63
C PRO A 62 13.26 14.38 8.10
N GLU A 63 14.31 14.80 7.40
CA GLU A 63 14.31 14.94 5.94
C GLU A 63 13.91 13.63 5.22
N VAL A 64 14.35 12.48 5.72
CA VAL A 64 13.99 11.14 5.19
C VAL A 64 12.49 10.89 5.26
N VAL A 65 11.88 11.24 6.39
CA VAL A 65 10.43 11.10 6.62
C VAL A 65 9.66 12.05 5.70
N GLN A 66 10.06 13.33 5.67
CA GLN A 66 9.41 14.36 4.85
C GLN A 66 9.44 14.00 3.35
N LYS A 67 10.61 13.64 2.83
CA LYS A 67 10.77 13.25 1.41
C LYS A 67 9.90 12.05 1.04
N ARG A 68 9.86 11.04 1.90
CA ARG A 68 9.05 9.84 1.66
C ARG A 68 7.56 10.17 1.68
N LEU A 69 7.12 10.94 2.67
CA LEU A 69 5.75 11.38 2.83
C LEU A 69 5.27 12.17 1.61
N ASP A 70 6.02 13.21 1.21
CA ASP A 70 5.66 14.07 0.08
C ASP A 70 5.57 13.27 -1.23
N LYS A 71 6.55 12.39 -1.48
CA LYS A 71 6.57 11.52 -2.66
C LYS A 71 5.32 10.64 -2.73
N GLU A 72 4.98 9.96 -1.64
CA GLU A 72 3.85 9.01 -1.64
C GLU A 72 2.51 9.73 -1.65
N LEU A 73 2.28 10.76 -0.82
CA LEU A 73 1.03 11.51 -0.79
C LEU A 73 0.73 12.17 -2.15
N ASN A 74 1.73 12.80 -2.76
CA ASN A 74 1.55 13.40 -4.08
C ASN A 74 1.20 12.35 -5.13
N SER A 75 1.85 11.19 -5.10
CA SER A 75 1.53 10.10 -6.02
C SER A 75 0.11 9.56 -5.82
N ILE A 76 -0.29 9.32 -4.58
CA ILE A 76 -1.62 8.78 -4.22
C ILE A 76 -2.71 9.77 -4.66
N ILE A 77 -2.58 11.05 -4.33
CA ILE A 77 -3.59 12.07 -4.62
C ILE A 77 -3.65 12.37 -6.11
N ASN A 78 -2.51 12.61 -6.77
CA ASN A 78 -2.48 12.98 -8.19
C ASN A 78 -2.98 11.86 -9.11
N ASN A 79 -2.88 10.60 -8.68
CA ASN A 79 -3.41 9.46 -9.43
C ASN A 79 -4.84 9.06 -8.98
N GLY A 80 -5.49 9.81 -8.08
CA GLY A 80 -6.86 9.56 -7.63
C GLY A 80 -7.03 8.35 -6.72
N TYR A 81 -5.97 7.89 -6.06
CA TYR A 81 -6.00 6.71 -5.18
C TYR A 81 -6.36 7.02 -3.72
N ALA A 82 -6.50 8.28 -3.33
CA ALA A 82 -6.84 8.66 -1.96
C ALA A 82 -8.13 7.98 -1.45
N VAL A 83 -9.14 7.87 -2.31
CA VAL A 83 -10.39 7.17 -1.98
C VAL A 83 -10.16 5.70 -1.62
N LEU A 84 -9.27 5.00 -2.35
CA LEU A 84 -8.95 3.59 -2.07
C LEU A 84 -8.24 3.44 -0.73
N TYR A 85 -7.30 4.33 -0.42
CA TYR A 85 -6.64 4.37 0.89
C TYR A 85 -7.65 4.64 2.01
N LEU A 86 -8.55 5.60 1.84
CA LEU A 86 -9.58 5.91 2.82
C LEU A 86 -10.55 4.74 3.06
N ILE A 87 -10.96 4.03 1.99
CA ILE A 87 -11.80 2.83 2.12
C ILE A 87 -11.04 1.73 2.86
N ALA A 88 -9.78 1.48 2.49
CA ALA A 88 -8.95 0.47 3.15
C ALA A 88 -8.79 0.77 4.64
N GLN A 89 -8.48 2.03 4.98
CA GLN A 89 -8.37 2.48 6.37
C GLN A 89 -9.66 2.24 7.17
N LYS A 90 -10.82 2.61 6.62
CA LYS A 90 -12.11 2.39 7.28
C LYS A 90 -12.42 0.91 7.49
N LEU A 91 -12.08 0.05 6.52
CA LEU A 91 -12.25 -1.40 6.63
C LEU A 91 -11.35 -1.99 7.72
N VAL A 92 -10.08 -1.60 7.75
CA VAL A 92 -9.12 -2.05 8.77
C VAL A 92 -9.56 -1.58 10.15
N ALA A 93 -9.90 -0.30 10.31
CA ALA A 93 -10.38 0.26 11.57
C ALA A 93 -11.66 -0.45 12.07
N LYS A 94 -12.59 -0.76 11.17
CA LYS A 94 -13.81 -1.51 11.51
C LYS A 94 -13.49 -2.94 11.95
N SER A 95 -12.56 -3.62 11.26
CA SER A 95 -12.12 -4.97 11.65
C SER A 95 -11.54 -4.99 13.06
N TYR A 96 -10.66 -4.05 13.39
CA TYR A 96 -10.10 -3.93 14.75
C TYR A 96 -11.18 -3.62 15.79
N ALA A 97 -12.13 -2.73 15.47
CA ALA A 97 -13.24 -2.40 16.36
C ALA A 97 -14.15 -3.61 16.64
N ASP A 98 -14.25 -4.54 15.71
CA ASP A 98 -14.99 -5.80 15.85
C ASP A 98 -14.16 -6.92 16.50
N GLY A 99 -12.90 -6.65 16.89
CA GLY A 99 -12.02 -7.61 17.56
C GLY A 99 -11.26 -8.55 16.62
N TYR A 100 -11.21 -8.27 15.31
CA TYR A 100 -10.47 -9.06 14.34
C TYR A 100 -9.09 -8.45 14.06
N LEU A 101 -8.09 -9.32 13.93
CA LEU A 101 -6.75 -8.92 13.50
C LEU A 101 -6.71 -8.77 11.97
N VAL A 102 -5.99 -7.75 11.51
CA VAL A 102 -5.72 -7.51 10.10
C VAL A 102 -4.22 -7.54 9.88
N GLY A 103 -3.78 -8.30 8.88
CA GLY A 103 -2.37 -8.35 8.47
C GLY A 103 -2.23 -7.85 7.04
N SER A 104 -1.15 -7.14 6.77
CA SER A 104 -0.83 -6.63 5.43
C SER A 104 -0.24 -7.73 4.55
N ARG A 105 -0.62 -7.75 3.27
CA ARG A 105 -0.03 -8.60 2.24
C ARG A 105 0.22 -7.80 0.96
N GLY A 106 1.32 -8.12 0.27
CA GLY A 106 1.69 -7.48 -0.99
C GLY A 106 2.34 -6.10 -0.81
N SER A 107 2.42 -5.35 -1.89
CA SER A 107 3.17 -4.08 -1.98
C SER A 107 2.67 -2.95 -1.09
N VAL A 108 1.43 -3.01 -0.59
CA VAL A 108 0.91 -2.00 0.34
C VAL A 108 1.70 -1.97 1.66
N GLY A 109 2.30 -3.10 2.04
CA GLY A 109 3.16 -3.20 3.23
C GLY A 109 4.39 -2.28 3.19
N SER A 110 4.84 -1.85 2.01
CA SER A 110 5.96 -0.91 1.86
C SER A 110 5.53 0.55 1.72
N SER A 111 4.23 0.86 1.74
CA SER A 111 3.72 2.23 1.67
C SER A 111 3.78 2.91 3.04
N PHE A 112 4.58 3.96 3.14
CA PHE A 112 4.66 4.77 4.36
C PHE A 112 3.36 5.48 4.69
N VAL A 113 2.62 5.96 3.67
CA VAL A 113 1.29 6.55 3.86
C VAL A 113 0.30 5.50 4.39
N ALA A 114 0.37 4.24 3.94
CA ALA A 114 -0.48 3.18 4.45
C ALA A 114 -0.21 2.90 5.94
N THR A 115 1.06 2.93 6.37
CA THR A 115 1.45 2.81 7.79
C THR A 115 0.95 4.00 8.59
N MET A 116 1.14 5.22 8.07
CA MET A 116 0.74 6.45 8.76
C MET A 116 -0.78 6.72 8.72
N SER A 117 -1.54 5.91 8.01
CA SER A 117 -3.00 5.91 8.02
C SER A 117 -3.61 4.66 8.68
N ASP A 118 -2.82 3.89 9.41
CA ASP A 118 -3.24 2.68 10.13
C ASP A 118 -3.86 1.59 9.22
N ILE A 119 -3.42 1.51 7.95
CA ILE A 119 -3.81 0.44 7.03
C ILE A 119 -2.90 -0.78 7.21
N THR A 120 -1.61 -0.54 7.49
CA THR A 120 -0.59 -1.56 7.74
C THR A 120 0.28 -1.17 8.93
N GLU A 121 0.85 -2.16 9.60
CA GLU A 121 1.82 -1.98 10.68
C GLU A 121 3.28 -1.94 10.22
N VAL A 122 3.55 -2.26 8.95
CA VAL A 122 4.92 -2.31 8.42
C VAL A 122 5.39 -0.91 8.02
N ASN A 123 6.46 -0.45 8.65
CA ASN A 123 7.07 0.85 8.34
C ASN A 123 8.15 0.69 7.27
N GLY A 124 7.87 1.18 6.06
CA GLY A 124 8.79 1.12 4.90
C GLY A 124 9.86 2.22 4.89
N LEU A 125 10.15 2.86 6.01
CA LEU A 125 11.33 3.73 6.16
C LEU A 125 12.58 2.89 6.48
N PRO A 126 13.78 3.41 6.22
CA PRO A 126 15.01 2.76 6.68
C PRO A 126 15.01 2.50 8.18
N PRO A 127 15.76 1.47 8.65
CA PRO A 127 15.88 1.17 10.07
C PRO A 127 16.24 2.39 10.91
N HIS A 128 15.54 2.59 12.02
CA HIS A 128 15.74 3.77 12.85
C HIS A 128 15.28 3.59 14.29
N TYR A 129 15.79 4.46 15.13
CA TYR A 129 15.26 4.73 16.45
C TYR A 129 14.37 5.96 16.44
N VAL A 130 13.29 5.94 17.23
CA VAL A 130 12.51 7.14 17.52
C VAL A 130 12.17 7.19 19.01
N CYS A 131 12.39 8.33 19.65
CA CYS A 131 12.05 8.51 21.07
C CYS A 131 10.55 8.77 21.21
N PRO A 132 9.81 7.98 22.01
CA PRO A 132 8.38 8.20 22.18
C PRO A 132 8.06 9.53 22.90
N LYS A 133 9.03 10.11 23.65
CA LYS A 133 8.85 11.32 24.44
C LYS A 133 9.26 12.59 23.69
N CYS A 134 10.52 12.70 23.26
CA CYS A 134 11.03 13.92 22.61
C CYS A 134 11.01 13.85 21.08
N LYS A 135 10.62 12.73 20.50
CA LYS A 135 10.52 12.49 19.04
C LYS A 135 11.86 12.50 18.31
N LYS A 136 12.98 12.62 19.03
CA LYS A 136 14.32 12.52 18.44
C LYS A 136 14.47 11.16 17.76
N SER A 137 14.87 11.18 16.48
CA SER A 137 15.05 9.99 15.66
C SER A 137 16.48 9.87 15.14
N GLN A 138 16.91 8.64 14.88
CA GLN A 138 18.22 8.32 14.29
C GLN A 138 18.04 7.23 13.24
N PHE A 139 18.29 7.57 11.97
CA PHE A 139 18.16 6.67 10.82
C PHE A 139 19.49 6.05 10.44
N PHE A 140 19.45 4.79 9.97
CA PHE A 140 20.57 4.05 9.41
C PHE A 140 20.37 3.94 7.90
N LEU A 141 21.18 4.66 7.13
CA LEU A 141 21.03 4.79 5.67
C LEU A 141 22.16 4.11 4.91
N ASP A 142 23.06 3.45 5.61
CA ASP A 142 24.29 2.86 5.08
C ASP A 142 24.16 1.37 4.74
N GLY A 143 22.96 0.80 4.91
CA GLY A 143 22.70 -0.65 4.68
C GLY A 143 23.36 -1.56 5.73
N SER A 144 23.88 -1.01 6.83
CA SER A 144 24.48 -1.82 7.91
C SER A 144 23.47 -2.69 8.68
N VAL A 145 22.21 -2.30 8.64
CA VAL A 145 21.10 -2.98 9.31
C VAL A 145 19.91 -3.02 8.35
N SER A 146 19.28 -4.18 8.19
CA SER A 146 18.13 -4.35 7.28
C SER A 146 16.78 -4.13 7.96
N SER A 147 16.72 -4.22 9.28
CA SER A 147 15.47 -4.04 10.04
C SER A 147 15.73 -3.30 11.35
N GLY A 148 14.80 -2.42 11.71
CA GLY A 148 14.81 -1.77 13.02
C GLY A 148 14.75 -2.77 14.17
N ALA A 149 14.12 -3.94 13.99
CA ALA A 149 14.07 -5.00 14.98
C ALA A 149 15.47 -5.52 15.37
N ASP A 150 16.44 -5.49 14.45
CA ASP A 150 17.80 -5.96 14.66
C ASP A 150 18.69 -4.93 15.38
N LEU A 151 18.20 -3.72 15.56
CA LEU A 151 18.93 -2.69 16.30
C LEU A 151 19.05 -3.05 17.79
N PRO A 152 20.20 -2.82 18.44
CA PRO A 152 20.33 -3.06 19.88
C PRO A 152 19.42 -2.15 20.70
N ASP A 153 18.98 -2.65 21.86
CA ASP A 153 18.18 -1.83 22.76
C ASP A 153 19.03 -0.70 23.35
N LYS A 154 18.48 0.51 23.35
CA LYS A 154 19.11 1.67 23.99
C LYS A 154 18.08 2.69 24.45
N ASP A 155 18.48 3.50 25.42
CA ASP A 155 17.68 4.61 25.93
C ASP A 155 18.00 5.92 25.21
N CYS A 156 17.00 6.79 25.13
CA CYS A 156 17.18 8.15 24.63
C CYS A 156 18.08 8.94 25.58
N PRO A 157 19.20 9.51 25.11
CA PRO A 157 20.14 10.24 25.96
C PRO A 157 19.53 11.49 26.59
N ASP A 158 18.51 12.07 25.97
CA ASP A 158 17.89 13.31 26.44
C ASP A 158 16.74 13.04 27.44
N CYS A 159 16.07 11.91 27.31
CA CYS A 159 14.84 11.58 28.07
C CYS A 159 14.96 10.41 29.03
N GLY A 160 15.98 9.57 28.87
CA GLY A 160 16.19 8.36 29.65
C GLY A 160 15.08 7.30 29.46
N VAL A 161 14.34 7.36 28.36
CA VAL A 161 13.29 6.38 28.02
C VAL A 161 13.77 5.49 26.88
N PRO A 162 13.35 4.19 26.85
CA PRO A 162 13.70 3.32 25.75
C PRO A 162 13.25 3.88 24.39
N TYR A 163 14.13 3.77 23.40
CA TYR A 163 13.77 4.07 22.03
C TYR A 163 12.83 3.00 21.46
N ILE A 164 11.89 3.44 20.62
CA ILE A 164 11.18 2.54 19.70
C ILE A 164 12.10 2.27 18.52
N LYS A 165 12.22 0.99 18.14
CA LYS A 165 12.99 0.51 16.99
C LYS A 165 12.02 0.19 15.88
N ASP A 166 12.21 0.75 14.68
CA ASP A 166 11.27 0.61 13.57
C ASP A 166 11.99 0.72 12.21
N GLY A 167 11.25 0.45 11.14
CA GLY A 167 11.73 0.55 9.77
C GLY A 167 12.25 -0.76 9.20
N HIS A 168 12.04 -0.95 7.91
CA HIS A 168 12.52 -2.08 7.11
C HIS A 168 13.04 -1.54 5.77
N ASP A 169 14.22 -2.04 5.36
CA ASP A 169 14.83 -1.72 4.06
C ASP A 169 14.48 -2.80 3.02
#